data_bde974dc4b7f5df6468068b300e3daa5
#
_entry.id   bde974dc4b7f5df6468068b300e3daa5
#
_cell.length_a   1.000
_cell.length_b   1.000
_cell.length_c   1.000
_cell.angle_alpha   90.00
_cell.angle_beta   90.00
_cell.angle_gamma   90.00
#
_symmetry.space_group_name_H-M   'P 1'
#
loop_
_entity.id
_entity.type
_entity.pdbx_description
1 polymer ?
#
loop_
_entity_poly.entity_id
_entity_poly.type
_entity_poly.pdbx_seq_one_letter_code
_entity_poly.pdbx_strand_id
1 'polypeptide(L)'
;MYSFEEVVKADPELAKAMELETGRQNDHIELIASENFVSKAVMAAMGSPLTNKYAEGYPGKRYYGGCEYVDVVETLAIERAKKLFGCEYANVQPHSGAQANLAVFFALVNPGDTVMGMSLDCGGHLSHGSPVNISGKYFNIVPYGVTAVSYTHLRAHETLSDL
;
A
#
# COMPACT_ATOMS: atom_id res chain seq x y z
N MET A 1 9.55 -23.27 -11.79
CA MET A 1 9.34 -21.82 -11.53
C MET A 1 8.65 -21.28 -12.77
N TYR A 2 7.60 -20.51 -12.62
CA TYR A 2 6.90 -19.91 -13.76
C TYR A 2 7.83 -18.94 -14.47
N SER A 3 7.86 -18.98 -15.80
CA SER A 3 8.77 -18.16 -16.60
C SER A 3 8.00 -17.24 -17.55
N PHE A 4 8.67 -16.24 -18.07
CA PHE A 4 8.10 -15.34 -19.07
C PHE A 4 7.71 -16.07 -20.35
N GLU A 5 8.44 -17.15 -20.70
CA GLU A 5 8.13 -17.98 -21.84
C GLU A 5 6.75 -18.65 -21.77
N GLU A 6 6.25 -18.94 -20.58
CA GLU A 6 4.88 -19.45 -20.41
C GLU A 6 3.83 -18.38 -20.79
N VAL A 7 4.11 -17.12 -20.49
CA VAL A 7 3.24 -16.00 -20.91
C VAL A 7 3.30 -15.83 -22.43
N VAL A 8 4.49 -15.87 -23.03
CA VAL A 8 4.67 -15.78 -24.49
C VAL A 8 3.87 -16.86 -25.23
N LYS A 9 3.85 -18.08 -24.71
CA LYS A 9 3.09 -19.18 -25.30
C LYS A 9 1.58 -19.07 -25.13
N ALA A 10 1.14 -18.59 -23.95
CA ALA A 10 -0.27 -18.53 -23.60
C ALA A 10 -0.96 -17.29 -24.15
N ASP A 11 -0.28 -16.15 -24.11
CA ASP A 11 -0.80 -14.84 -24.53
C ASP A 11 0.33 -13.95 -25.09
N PRO A 12 0.58 -14.05 -26.42
CA PRO A 12 1.63 -13.26 -27.06
C PRO A 12 1.39 -11.75 -27.02
N GLU A 13 0.13 -11.29 -27.00
CA GLU A 13 -0.20 -9.87 -26.93
C GLU A 13 0.17 -9.30 -25.56
N LEU A 14 -0.16 -10.00 -24.49
CA LEU A 14 0.23 -9.66 -23.15
C LEU A 14 1.75 -9.66 -23.00
N ALA A 15 2.42 -10.71 -23.50
CA ALA A 15 3.88 -10.80 -23.46
C ALA A 15 4.53 -9.58 -24.15
N LYS A 16 4.01 -9.19 -25.30
CA LYS A 16 4.49 -7.99 -26.02
C LYS A 16 4.32 -6.71 -25.22
N ALA A 17 3.18 -6.53 -24.54
CA ALA A 17 2.96 -5.38 -23.68
C ALA A 17 3.94 -5.36 -22.50
N MET A 18 4.22 -6.52 -21.89
CA MET A 18 5.19 -6.66 -20.78
C MET A 18 6.62 -6.31 -21.22
N GLU A 19 7.02 -6.73 -22.43
CA GLU A 19 8.32 -6.35 -22.99
C GLU A 19 8.43 -4.83 -23.21
N LEU A 20 7.40 -4.22 -23.80
CA LEU A 20 7.35 -2.79 -24.04
C LEU A 20 7.42 -1.99 -22.74
N GLU A 21 6.69 -2.42 -21.70
CA GLU A 21 6.75 -1.79 -20.38
C GLU A 21 8.13 -1.97 -19.72
N THR A 22 8.75 -3.12 -19.87
CA THR A 22 10.13 -3.32 -19.39
C THR A 22 11.10 -2.36 -20.10
N GLY A 23 10.95 -2.18 -21.40
CA GLY A 23 11.71 -1.19 -22.17
C GLY A 23 11.46 0.22 -21.65
N ARG A 24 10.20 0.62 -21.50
CA ARG A 24 9.84 1.93 -20.98
C ARG A 24 10.52 2.21 -19.61
N GLN A 25 10.45 1.25 -18.68
CA GLN A 25 11.05 1.42 -17.36
C GLN A 25 12.59 1.52 -17.42
N ASN A 26 13.24 0.86 -18.37
CA ASN A 26 14.69 0.93 -18.53
C ASN A 26 15.15 2.24 -19.18
N ASP A 27 14.34 2.78 -20.09
CA ASP A 27 14.72 3.92 -20.95
C ASP A 27 14.30 5.28 -20.39
N HIS A 28 13.44 5.29 -19.34
CA HIS A 28 12.89 6.52 -18.77
C HIS A 28 13.28 6.66 -17.29
N ILE A 29 13.40 7.91 -16.87
CA ILE A 29 13.56 8.26 -15.46
C ILE A 29 12.17 8.38 -14.85
N GLU A 30 11.89 7.55 -13.84
CA GLU A 30 10.64 7.62 -13.09
C GLU A 30 10.67 8.79 -12.09
N LEU A 31 9.71 9.71 -12.24
CA LEU A 31 9.58 10.89 -11.37
C LEU A 31 8.37 10.82 -10.43
N ILE A 32 7.59 9.74 -10.48
CA ILE A 32 6.46 9.53 -9.57
C ILE A 32 7.02 8.99 -8.24
N ALA A 33 7.00 9.83 -7.20
CA ALA A 33 7.62 9.54 -5.91
C ALA A 33 7.04 8.30 -5.19
N SER A 34 5.83 7.88 -5.53
CA SER A 34 5.16 6.70 -4.97
C SER A 34 5.49 5.39 -5.71
N GLU A 35 6.19 5.46 -6.84
CA GLU A 35 6.63 4.26 -7.56
C GLU A 35 7.96 3.75 -7.06
N ASN A 36 8.15 2.43 -7.11
CA ASN A 36 9.36 1.76 -6.66
C ASN A 36 9.66 0.53 -7.53
N PHE A 37 10.89 0.42 -8.00
CA PHE A 37 11.37 -0.75 -8.70
C PHE A 37 11.65 -1.89 -7.72
N VAL A 38 10.79 -2.89 -7.73
CA VAL A 38 10.94 -4.05 -6.85
C VAL A 38 12.05 -5.00 -7.34
N SER A 39 12.65 -5.74 -6.42
CA SER A 39 13.65 -6.75 -6.77
C SER A 39 13.04 -7.93 -7.54
N LYS A 40 13.86 -8.63 -8.31
CA LYS A 40 13.46 -9.88 -8.99
C LYS A 40 12.91 -10.92 -8.01
N ALA A 41 13.42 -10.95 -6.77
CA ALA A 41 12.94 -11.86 -5.73
C ALA A 41 11.49 -11.54 -5.31
N VAL A 42 11.13 -10.26 -5.19
CA VAL A 42 9.76 -9.85 -4.89
C VAL A 42 8.83 -10.25 -6.02
N MET A 43 9.18 -9.98 -7.28
CA MET A 43 8.37 -10.38 -8.44
C MET A 43 8.19 -11.90 -8.51
N ALA A 44 9.24 -12.66 -8.26
CA ALA A 44 9.17 -14.13 -8.25
C ALA A 44 8.29 -14.67 -7.11
N ALA A 45 8.33 -14.05 -5.95
CA ALA A 45 7.48 -14.44 -4.82
C ALA A 45 6.00 -14.15 -5.11
N MET A 46 5.68 -13.01 -5.71
CA MET A 46 4.31 -12.65 -6.10
C MET A 46 3.72 -13.61 -7.12
N GLY A 47 4.51 -14.08 -8.09
CA GLY A 47 4.10 -15.05 -9.12
C GLY A 47 4.27 -16.51 -8.69
N SER A 48 4.40 -16.80 -7.42
CA SER A 48 4.58 -18.16 -6.89
C SER A 48 3.25 -18.90 -6.70
N PRO A 49 3.28 -20.23 -6.42
CA PRO A 49 2.08 -21.01 -6.09
C PRO A 49 1.27 -20.48 -4.89
N LEU A 50 1.85 -19.65 -4.04
CA LEU A 50 1.13 -18.94 -2.96
C LEU A 50 -0.06 -18.15 -3.49
N THR A 51 0.00 -17.66 -4.72
CA THR A 51 -1.09 -16.96 -5.41
C THR A 51 -2.37 -17.80 -5.50
N ASN A 52 -2.26 -19.13 -5.52
CA ASN A 52 -3.39 -20.05 -5.62
C ASN A 52 -4.11 -20.28 -4.29
N LYS A 53 -3.51 -19.86 -3.16
CA LYS A 53 -4.03 -20.22 -1.84
C LYS A 53 -4.97 -19.13 -1.27
N TYR A 54 -6.20 -19.53 -1.04
CA TYR A 54 -7.18 -18.74 -0.29
C TYR A 54 -6.93 -18.90 1.21
N ALA A 55 -6.60 -17.81 1.90
CA ALA A 55 -6.10 -17.83 3.28
C ALA A 55 -6.81 -16.81 4.19
N GLU A 56 -8.15 -16.79 4.14
CA GLU A 56 -8.96 -15.93 4.99
C GLU A 56 -8.72 -16.24 6.47
N GLY A 57 -8.63 -15.21 7.29
CA GLY A 57 -8.27 -15.28 8.71
C GLY A 57 -6.81 -14.85 8.94
N TYR A 58 -6.22 -15.30 10.02
CA TYR A 58 -4.86 -14.96 10.45
C TYR A 58 -4.02 -16.22 10.68
N PRO A 59 -2.69 -16.13 10.73
CA PRO A 59 -1.83 -17.26 11.05
C PRO A 59 -2.30 -18.03 12.28
N GLY A 60 -2.47 -19.35 12.15
CA GLY A 60 -3.00 -20.22 13.19
C GLY A 60 -4.51 -20.11 13.45
N LYS A 61 -5.21 -19.19 12.77
CA LYS A 61 -6.67 -18.96 12.91
C LYS A 61 -7.31 -18.77 11.55
N ARG A 62 -7.16 -19.74 10.64
CA ARG A 62 -7.70 -19.72 9.30
C ARG A 62 -9.10 -20.34 9.25
N TYR A 63 -9.91 -19.84 8.32
CA TYR A 63 -11.22 -20.45 8.03
C TYR A 63 -11.11 -21.69 7.13
N TYR A 64 -9.99 -21.86 6.43
CA TYR A 64 -9.75 -22.97 5.48
C TYR A 64 -8.49 -23.75 5.85
N GLY A 65 -8.47 -25.04 5.51
CA GLY A 65 -7.30 -25.89 5.66
C GLY A 65 -6.20 -25.61 4.62
N GLY A 66 -5.04 -26.21 4.80
CA GLY A 66 -3.90 -26.13 3.88
C GLY A 66 -3.17 -24.78 3.93
N CYS A 67 -3.21 -24.08 5.06
CA CYS A 67 -2.61 -22.76 5.23
C CYS A 67 -1.26 -22.80 5.97
N GLU A 68 -0.72 -23.97 6.28
CA GLU A 68 0.49 -24.14 7.07
C GLU A 68 1.70 -23.37 6.52
N TYR A 69 1.87 -23.32 5.21
CA TYR A 69 2.98 -22.60 4.58
C TYR A 69 2.68 -21.11 4.36
N VAL A 70 1.43 -20.76 4.08
CA VAL A 70 0.99 -19.36 4.04
C VAL A 70 1.13 -18.72 5.41
N ASP A 71 0.84 -19.44 6.48
CA ASP A 71 1.04 -18.98 7.86
C ASP A 71 2.51 -18.64 8.14
N VAL A 72 3.44 -19.46 7.65
CA VAL A 72 4.88 -19.17 7.75
C VAL A 72 5.22 -17.88 7.01
N VAL A 73 4.74 -17.70 5.79
CA VAL A 73 5.01 -16.51 4.97
C VAL A 73 4.46 -15.25 5.63
N GLU A 74 3.21 -15.28 6.07
CA GLU A 74 2.58 -14.13 6.72
C GLU A 74 3.25 -13.79 8.05
N THR A 75 3.58 -14.80 8.85
CA THR A 75 4.31 -14.60 10.12
C THR A 75 5.69 -13.98 9.88
N LEU A 76 6.43 -14.44 8.88
CA LEU A 76 7.71 -13.83 8.51
C LEU A 76 7.55 -12.36 8.10
N ALA A 77 6.52 -12.03 7.35
CA ALA A 77 6.23 -10.65 6.95
C ALA A 77 5.90 -9.77 8.17
N ILE A 78 5.06 -10.25 9.08
CA ILE A 78 4.72 -9.57 10.33
C ILE A 78 5.96 -9.30 11.18
N GLU A 79 6.77 -10.31 11.45
CA GLU A 79 7.95 -10.17 12.30
C GLU A 79 9.02 -9.24 11.68
N ARG A 80 9.18 -9.30 10.36
CA ARG A 80 10.08 -8.40 9.65
C ARG A 80 9.58 -6.96 9.64
N ALA A 81 8.29 -6.73 9.46
CA ALA A 81 7.69 -5.39 9.57
C ALA A 81 7.85 -4.83 10.98
N LYS A 82 7.57 -5.61 12.02
CA LYS A 82 7.78 -5.21 13.43
C LYS A 82 9.22 -4.79 13.67
N LYS A 83 10.19 -5.60 13.20
CA LYS A 83 11.60 -5.29 13.35
C LYS A 83 12.02 -4.03 12.58
N LEU A 84 11.52 -3.86 11.35
CA LEU A 84 11.86 -2.73 10.49
C LEU A 84 11.38 -1.39 11.07
N PHE A 85 10.15 -1.38 11.57
CA PHE A 85 9.50 -0.17 12.08
C PHE A 85 9.62 0.01 13.60
N GLY A 86 10.21 -0.94 14.32
CA GLY A 86 10.34 -0.89 15.77
C GLY A 86 8.98 -0.94 16.48
N CYS A 87 7.97 -1.55 15.89
CA CYS A 87 6.61 -1.59 16.42
C CYS A 87 6.28 -2.93 17.09
N GLU A 88 5.35 -2.89 18.02
CA GLU A 88 4.90 -4.06 18.75
C GLU A 88 3.97 -4.95 17.93
N TYR A 89 3.14 -4.33 17.08
CA TYR A 89 2.16 -5.00 16.25
C TYR A 89 2.30 -4.59 14.78
N ALA A 90 2.00 -5.49 13.86
CA ALA A 90 1.93 -5.23 12.44
C ALA A 90 0.84 -6.08 11.79
N ASN A 91 0.08 -5.50 10.88
CA ASN A 91 -0.83 -6.19 9.99
C ASN A 91 -0.34 -6.03 8.55
N VAL A 92 -0.08 -7.14 7.89
CA VAL A 92 0.51 -7.17 6.53
C VAL A 92 -0.49 -7.61 5.46
N GLN A 93 -1.77 -7.74 5.81
CA GLN A 93 -2.82 -8.22 4.90
C GLN A 93 -3.37 -7.18 3.93
N PRO A 94 -3.35 -5.84 4.20
CA PRO A 94 -3.86 -4.90 3.22
C PRO A 94 -3.16 -5.04 1.87
N HIS A 95 -3.95 -5.13 0.79
CA HIS A 95 -3.42 -5.28 -0.56
C HIS A 95 -2.93 -3.96 -1.18
N SER A 96 -3.23 -2.82 -0.53
CA SER A 96 -2.86 -1.48 -1.00
C SER A 96 -2.77 -0.50 0.16
N GLY A 97 -2.05 0.62 -0.04
CA GLY A 97 -2.05 1.74 0.91
C GLY A 97 -3.44 2.31 1.17
N ALA A 98 -4.29 2.36 0.15
CA ALA A 98 -5.69 2.81 0.29
C ALA A 98 -6.49 1.91 1.24
N GLN A 99 -6.34 0.59 1.14
CA GLN A 99 -6.99 -0.35 2.06
C GLN A 99 -6.43 -0.23 3.48
N ALA A 100 -5.10 -0.09 3.62
CA ALA A 100 -4.47 0.11 4.92
C ALA A 100 -4.99 1.39 5.60
N ASN A 101 -5.05 2.50 4.88
CA ASN A 101 -5.59 3.76 5.39
C ASN A 101 -7.06 3.62 5.80
N LEU A 102 -7.88 2.96 4.96
CA LEU A 102 -9.28 2.73 5.29
C LEU A 102 -9.46 1.89 6.55
N ALA A 103 -8.64 0.85 6.72
CA ALA A 103 -8.65 0.04 7.94
C ALA A 103 -8.34 0.88 9.19
N VAL A 104 -7.36 1.79 9.10
CA VAL A 104 -7.02 2.73 10.19
C VAL A 104 -8.19 3.68 10.49
N PHE A 105 -8.80 4.26 9.47
CA PHE A 105 -9.97 5.13 9.65
C PHE A 105 -11.07 4.41 10.42
N PHE A 106 -11.50 3.25 9.96
CA PHE A 106 -12.59 2.50 10.61
C PHE A 106 -12.22 1.90 11.97
N ALA A 107 -10.93 1.79 12.28
CA ALA A 107 -10.49 1.38 13.61
C ALA A 107 -10.50 2.54 14.63
N LEU A 108 -10.30 3.77 14.18
CA LEU A 108 -10.06 4.91 15.06
C LEU A 108 -11.20 5.93 15.10
N VAL A 109 -12.01 6.03 14.04
CA VAL A 109 -13.06 7.05 13.91
C VAL A 109 -14.33 6.45 13.32
N ASN A 110 -15.47 7.08 13.61
CA ASN A 110 -16.78 6.69 13.07
C ASN A 110 -17.13 7.52 11.83
N PRO A 111 -17.98 7.00 10.93
CA PRO A 111 -18.54 7.82 9.84
C PRO A 111 -19.14 9.13 10.36
N GLY A 112 -18.76 10.24 9.76
CA GLY A 112 -19.17 11.59 10.16
C GLY A 112 -18.22 12.28 11.15
N ASP A 113 -17.26 11.57 11.73
CA ASP A 113 -16.26 12.22 12.58
C ASP A 113 -15.35 13.13 11.76
N THR A 114 -14.75 14.10 12.43
CA THR A 114 -13.85 15.07 11.79
C THR A 114 -12.43 14.53 11.73
N VAL A 115 -11.85 14.58 10.53
CA VAL A 115 -10.48 14.14 10.25
C VAL A 115 -9.72 15.27 9.56
N MET A 116 -8.54 15.58 10.04
CA MET A 116 -7.63 16.51 9.40
C MET A 116 -6.70 15.77 8.43
N GLY A 117 -6.64 16.23 7.18
CA GLY A 117 -5.79 15.66 6.14
C GLY A 117 -5.10 16.74 5.29
N MET A 118 -3.89 16.43 4.80
CA MET A 118 -3.21 17.32 3.87
C MET A 118 -3.98 17.40 2.55
N SER A 119 -4.16 18.60 2.00
CA SER A 119 -4.81 18.80 0.71
C SER A 119 -3.96 18.18 -0.43
N LEU A 120 -4.62 17.71 -1.49
CA LEU A 120 -3.94 17.14 -2.67
C LEU A 120 -2.97 18.13 -3.30
N ASP A 121 -3.35 19.40 -3.41
CA ASP A 121 -2.53 20.47 -3.99
C ASP A 121 -1.24 20.72 -3.22
N CYS A 122 -1.18 20.26 -1.98
CA CYS A 122 -0.02 20.38 -1.11
C CYS A 122 0.76 19.06 -0.96
N GLY A 123 0.43 18.05 -1.75
CA GLY A 123 1.07 16.73 -1.69
C GLY A 123 0.35 15.69 -0.84
N GLY A 124 -0.89 15.94 -0.44
CA GLY A 124 -1.73 14.97 0.27
C GLY A 124 -2.07 13.76 -0.56
N HIS A 125 -2.42 12.66 0.09
CA HIS A 125 -2.83 11.43 -0.58
C HIS A 125 -4.34 11.38 -0.79
N LEU A 126 -4.79 10.77 -1.90
CA LEU A 126 -6.22 10.60 -2.21
C LEU A 126 -7.00 9.94 -1.07
N SER A 127 -6.43 8.95 -0.40
CA SER A 127 -7.08 8.23 0.69
C SER A 127 -7.10 8.98 2.03
N HIS A 128 -6.61 10.22 2.07
CA HIS A 128 -6.63 11.08 3.26
C HIS A 128 -7.68 12.19 3.17
N GLY A 129 -8.84 11.89 2.60
CA GLY A 129 -9.98 12.81 2.64
C GLY A 129 -10.34 13.48 1.32
N SER A 130 -9.79 13.02 0.19
CA SER A 130 -10.22 13.52 -1.12
C SER A 130 -11.72 13.25 -1.33
N PRO A 131 -12.50 14.21 -1.86
CA PRO A 131 -13.94 14.07 -2.08
C PRO A 131 -14.33 12.88 -2.97
N VAL A 132 -13.42 12.45 -3.84
CA VAL A 132 -13.64 11.28 -4.73
C VAL A 132 -13.30 9.95 -4.06
N ASN A 133 -12.65 9.98 -2.91
CA ASN A 133 -12.28 8.81 -2.13
C ASN A 133 -13.33 8.51 -1.06
N ILE A 134 -13.39 7.26 -0.61
CA ILE A 134 -14.29 6.83 0.46
C ILE A 134 -14.05 7.64 1.76
N SER A 135 -12.82 8.00 2.07
CA SER A 135 -12.47 8.82 3.24
C SER A 135 -13.15 10.19 3.19
N GLY A 136 -13.18 10.85 2.04
CA GLY A 136 -13.85 12.14 1.88
C GLY A 136 -15.37 12.06 1.83
N LYS A 137 -15.94 10.86 1.59
CA LYS A 137 -17.39 10.63 1.57
C LYS A 137 -17.96 10.26 2.93
N TYR A 138 -17.18 9.59 3.76
CA TYR A 138 -17.63 9.05 5.05
C TYR A 138 -17.28 9.95 6.23
N PHE A 139 -16.22 10.77 6.12
CA PHE A 139 -15.72 11.59 7.21
C PHE A 139 -15.83 13.08 6.87
N ASN A 140 -15.92 13.92 7.92
CA ASN A 140 -15.88 15.36 7.79
C ASN A 140 -14.42 15.81 7.70
N ILE A 141 -13.96 16.14 6.49
CA ILE A 141 -12.55 16.43 6.23
C ILE A 141 -12.24 17.92 6.42
N VAL A 142 -11.24 18.20 7.25
CA VAL A 142 -10.65 19.53 7.41
C VAL A 142 -9.27 19.49 6.73
N PRO A 143 -9.13 20.08 5.54
CA PRO A 143 -7.85 20.07 4.84
C PRO A 143 -6.87 21.06 5.47
N TYR A 144 -5.59 20.68 5.51
CA TYR A 144 -4.50 21.60 5.79
C TYR A 144 -3.52 21.66 4.62
N GLY A 145 -2.78 22.76 4.53
CA GLY A 145 -1.81 22.99 3.48
C GLY A 145 -0.42 23.28 4.01
N VAL A 146 0.47 23.68 3.12
CA VAL A 146 1.81 24.18 3.43
C VAL A 146 1.86 25.71 3.26
N THR A 147 2.71 26.38 4.01
CA THR A 147 2.91 27.81 3.85
C THR A 147 3.80 28.09 2.62
N ALA A 148 3.57 29.23 1.94
CA ALA A 148 4.32 29.59 0.74
C ALA A 148 5.84 29.78 0.96
N VAL A 149 6.29 29.91 2.19
CA VAL A 149 7.69 30.24 2.54
C VAL A 149 8.50 29.02 2.95
N SER A 150 7.87 27.89 3.25
CA SER A 150 8.58 26.69 3.72
C SER A 150 7.91 25.42 3.21
N TYR A 151 8.60 24.70 2.36
CA TYR A 151 8.18 23.38 1.88
C TYR A 151 8.15 22.31 2.97
N THR A 152 8.72 22.58 4.13
CA THR A 152 8.87 21.62 5.22
C THR A 152 7.94 21.88 6.40
N HIS A 153 7.26 23.02 6.45
CA HIS A 153 6.43 23.39 7.58
C HIS A 153 5.00 22.89 7.39
N LEU A 154 4.59 21.98 8.25
CA LEU A 154 3.24 21.45 8.31
C LEU A 154 2.59 21.93 9.60
N ARG A 155 1.50 22.71 9.49
CA ARG A 155 0.76 23.19 10.68
C ARG A 155 0.27 22.06 11.59
N ALA A 156 0.00 20.89 11.01
CA ALA A 156 -0.42 19.71 11.77
C ALA A 156 0.66 19.15 12.72
N HIS A 157 1.92 19.56 12.54
CA HIS A 157 3.04 19.17 13.38
C HIS A 157 3.53 20.29 14.30
N GLU A 158 2.86 21.44 14.30
CA GLU A 158 3.14 22.49 15.27
C GLU A 158 2.78 21.97 16.66
N THR A 159 3.71 22.08 17.58
CA THR A 159 3.49 21.71 18.96
C THR A 159 2.59 22.76 19.64
N LEU A 160 1.91 22.38 20.73
CA LEU A 160 1.05 23.30 21.50
C LEU A 160 1.78 24.56 22.01
N SER A 161 3.12 24.54 21.99
CA SER A 161 3.94 25.72 22.35
C SER A 161 4.04 26.75 21.22
N ASP A 162 3.62 26.41 20.00
CA ASP A 162 3.69 27.28 18.83
C ASP A 162 2.31 27.87 18.47
N LEU A 163 1.29 27.57 19.28
CA LEU A 163 -0.06 28.09 19.25
C LEU A 163 -0.26 29.11 20.41
#